data_4e9f027b49d7bd2dfdc065be354ff5fa
#
_entry.id   4e9f027b49d7bd2dfdc065be354ff5fa
#
_cell.length_a   1.000
_cell.length_b   1.000
_cell.length_c   1.000
_cell.angle_alpha   90.00
_cell.angle_beta   90.00
_cell.angle_gamma   90.00
#
_symmetry.space_group_name_H-M   'P 1'
#
loop_
_entity.id
_entity.type
_entity.pdbx_description
1 polymer ?
#
loop_
_entity_poly.entity_id
_entity_poly.type
_entity_poly.pdbx_seq_one_letter_code
_entity_poly.pdbx_strand_id
1 'polypeptide(L)'
;MRDILPVVVDGLWRQGAKNLAVRLVSAEGQPLPAWTPGAHIDLHLPCGLIRQYSLTGSPAERDRYLLCIARESQSRGGSRYIHDTLRPGQPLMISAPRNHFPLHEGGHVVLLAAGIGITPLLAMAHARAASGASFTLHYYVSRAQEAAFATEIARQLAGGICQIHCSDEGQSPRQRLAQDLGAPDADTRVYLCGPPGFMARVRDTARAAGWEEAQLHSEAFQPPAPTAASAADGTFTITLASTGERWPVPGDKTIAQVLQEHGVAVPLSCEMGICGACLTPVREGTVDHRDTVQSEAEKQAAEQHIALCCSRSLSANLVIDLAG
;
A
#
# COMPACT_ATOMS: atom_id res chain seq x y z
N MET A 1 -1.38 -20.33 -9.59
CA MET A 1 -2.08 -19.32 -10.44
C MET A 1 -2.79 -18.38 -9.48
N ARG A 2 -2.56 -17.06 -9.55
CA ARG A 2 -3.27 -16.13 -8.65
C ARG A 2 -4.73 -16.08 -9.12
N ASP A 3 -5.66 -16.16 -8.17
CA ASP A 3 -7.08 -16.08 -8.48
C ASP A 3 -7.40 -14.69 -9.04
N ILE A 4 -7.72 -14.64 -10.32
CA ILE A 4 -8.16 -13.46 -11.03
C ILE A 4 -9.69 -13.50 -11.11
N LEU A 5 -10.32 -12.43 -10.64
CA LEU A 5 -11.77 -12.34 -10.47
C LEU A 5 -12.35 -11.37 -11.50
N PRO A 6 -13.37 -11.77 -12.26
CA PRO A 6 -14.08 -10.86 -13.14
C PRO A 6 -15.04 -9.96 -12.35
N VAL A 7 -14.94 -8.64 -12.60
CA VAL A 7 -15.77 -7.62 -11.97
C VAL A 7 -16.31 -6.64 -13.01
N VAL A 8 -17.33 -5.90 -12.64
CA VAL A 8 -17.90 -4.81 -13.44
C VAL A 8 -17.80 -3.51 -12.62
N VAL A 9 -17.48 -2.42 -13.29
CA VAL A 9 -17.58 -1.07 -12.73
C VAL A 9 -19.05 -0.73 -12.54
N ASP A 10 -19.54 -0.75 -11.32
CA ASP A 10 -20.93 -0.46 -11.00
C ASP A 10 -21.18 1.06 -10.88
N GLY A 11 -20.20 1.82 -10.42
CA GLY A 11 -20.34 3.26 -10.32
C GLY A 11 -19.01 3.99 -10.19
N LEU A 12 -19.03 5.24 -10.63
CA LEU A 12 -17.91 6.18 -10.56
C LEU A 12 -18.45 7.52 -10.06
N TRP A 13 -17.80 8.11 -9.04
CA TRP A 13 -18.15 9.46 -8.58
C TRP A 13 -16.94 10.17 -7.98
N ARG A 14 -16.97 11.50 -8.01
CA ARG A 14 -15.91 12.32 -7.44
C ARG A 14 -15.90 12.23 -5.92
N GLN A 15 -14.69 12.17 -5.38
CA GLN A 15 -14.40 12.29 -3.97
C GLN A 15 -13.41 13.42 -3.75
N GLY A 16 -13.93 14.59 -3.32
CA GLY A 16 -13.15 15.81 -3.33
C GLY A 16 -12.71 16.24 -4.75
N ALA A 17 -11.75 17.15 -4.83
CA ALA A 17 -11.36 17.76 -6.11
C ALA A 17 -10.50 16.85 -7.01
N LYS A 18 -9.73 15.94 -6.41
CA LYS A 18 -8.67 15.20 -7.12
C LYS A 18 -8.88 13.68 -7.17
N ASN A 19 -9.89 13.17 -6.47
CA ASN A 19 -10.06 11.73 -6.32
C ASN A 19 -11.33 11.24 -7.02
N LEU A 20 -11.31 9.99 -7.45
CA LEU A 20 -12.44 9.29 -8.06
C LEU A 20 -12.70 8.01 -7.25
N ALA A 21 -13.90 7.87 -6.71
CA ALA A 21 -14.36 6.61 -6.17
C ALA A 21 -14.80 5.68 -7.30
N VAL A 22 -14.46 4.40 -7.17
CA VAL A 22 -14.80 3.34 -8.12
C VAL A 22 -15.44 2.20 -7.34
N ARG A 23 -16.70 1.89 -7.63
CA ARG A 23 -17.40 0.74 -7.08
C ARG A 23 -17.33 -0.41 -8.06
N LEU A 24 -16.86 -1.56 -7.58
CA LEU A 24 -16.75 -2.79 -8.34
C LEU A 24 -17.71 -3.82 -7.74
N VAL A 25 -18.41 -4.54 -8.61
CA VAL A 25 -19.28 -5.68 -8.25
C VAL A 25 -18.83 -6.91 -9.03
N SER A 26 -19.17 -8.09 -8.52
CA SER A 26 -18.90 -9.35 -9.23
C SER A 26 -19.62 -9.36 -10.59
N ALA A 27 -18.90 -9.76 -11.65
CA ALA A 27 -19.51 -9.96 -12.96
C ALA A 27 -20.46 -11.17 -13.00
N GLU A 28 -20.31 -12.10 -12.05
CA GLU A 28 -21.07 -13.35 -11.97
C GLU A 28 -22.20 -13.29 -10.93
N GLY A 29 -22.37 -12.15 -10.25
CA GLY A 29 -23.40 -11.94 -9.23
C GLY A 29 -23.16 -12.65 -7.90
N GLN A 30 -22.01 -13.31 -7.72
CA GLN A 30 -21.62 -13.93 -6.45
C GLN A 30 -21.01 -12.88 -5.50
N PRO A 31 -21.07 -13.09 -4.18
CA PRO A 31 -20.34 -12.24 -3.25
C PRO A 31 -18.85 -12.24 -3.58
N LEU A 32 -18.21 -11.08 -3.52
CA LEU A 32 -16.77 -10.97 -3.65
C LEU A 32 -16.07 -11.60 -2.42
N PRO A 33 -14.81 -12.07 -2.56
CA PRO A 33 -14.05 -12.62 -1.45
C PRO A 33 -14.03 -11.71 -0.23
N ALA A 34 -14.04 -12.29 0.96
CA ALA A 34 -13.88 -11.52 2.20
C ALA A 34 -12.50 -10.85 2.24
N TRP A 35 -12.44 -9.70 2.89
CA TRP A 35 -11.20 -8.95 3.07
C TRP A 35 -11.13 -8.34 4.47
N THR A 36 -9.94 -7.97 4.90
CA THR A 36 -9.69 -7.33 6.18
C THR A 36 -9.18 -5.90 6.00
N PRO A 37 -9.40 -4.97 6.95
CA PRO A 37 -8.92 -3.59 6.86
C PRO A 37 -7.42 -3.53 6.58
N GLY A 38 -7.02 -2.68 5.63
CA GLY A 38 -5.66 -2.59 5.11
C GLY A 38 -5.40 -3.44 3.86
N ALA A 39 -6.36 -4.26 3.43
CA ALA A 39 -6.22 -5.04 2.20
C ALA A 39 -6.27 -4.16 0.94
N HIS A 40 -5.58 -4.63 -0.09
CA HIS A 40 -5.57 -4.05 -1.43
C HIS A 40 -5.82 -5.12 -2.50
N ILE A 41 -6.14 -4.68 -3.70
CA ILE A 41 -6.28 -5.52 -4.90
C ILE A 41 -5.40 -4.99 -6.03
N ASP A 42 -5.01 -5.89 -6.95
CA ASP A 42 -4.52 -5.51 -8.26
C ASP A 42 -5.71 -5.26 -9.19
N LEU A 43 -5.75 -4.12 -9.83
CA LEU A 43 -6.71 -3.78 -10.87
C LEU A 43 -6.03 -3.89 -12.23
N HIS A 44 -6.50 -4.83 -13.06
CA HIS A 44 -6.02 -5.04 -14.42
C HIS A 44 -6.78 -4.14 -15.36
N LEU A 45 -6.11 -3.13 -15.90
CA LEU A 45 -6.72 -2.17 -16.81
C LEU A 45 -6.67 -2.66 -18.25
N PRO A 46 -7.69 -2.38 -19.09
CA PRO A 46 -7.72 -2.78 -20.50
C PRO A 46 -6.53 -2.28 -21.34
N CYS A 47 -5.84 -1.25 -20.89
CA CYS A 47 -4.60 -0.77 -21.51
C CYS A 47 -3.35 -1.61 -21.15
N GLY A 48 -3.51 -2.77 -20.51
CA GLY A 48 -2.42 -3.67 -20.12
C GLY A 48 -1.71 -3.31 -18.83
N LEU A 49 -2.08 -2.20 -18.19
CA LEU A 49 -1.47 -1.79 -16.93
C LEU A 49 -2.14 -2.51 -15.75
N ILE A 50 -1.32 -2.95 -14.78
CA ILE A 50 -1.80 -3.45 -13.48
C ILE A 50 -1.46 -2.39 -12.43
N ARG A 51 -2.44 -2.03 -11.60
CA ARG A 51 -2.24 -1.05 -10.52
C ARG A 51 -2.93 -1.50 -9.25
N GLN A 52 -2.29 -1.21 -8.14
CA GLN A 52 -2.79 -1.55 -6.81
C GLN A 52 -3.58 -0.43 -6.21
N TYR A 53 -4.68 -0.82 -5.56
CA TYR A 53 -5.52 0.10 -4.82
C TYR A 53 -6.01 -0.55 -3.54
N SER A 54 -5.87 0.17 -2.42
CA SER A 54 -6.42 -0.24 -1.15
C SER A 54 -7.94 -0.30 -1.23
N LEU A 55 -8.52 -1.34 -0.64
CA LEU A 55 -9.95 -1.42 -0.41
C LEU A 55 -10.34 -0.41 0.67
N THR A 56 -11.41 0.33 0.45
CA THR A 56 -11.93 1.33 1.38
C THR A 56 -13.40 1.06 1.71
N GLY A 57 -13.93 1.75 2.71
CA GLY A 57 -15.28 1.49 3.19
C GLY A 57 -15.35 0.32 4.18
N SER A 58 -16.52 -0.28 4.33
CA SER A 58 -16.78 -1.32 5.32
C SER A 58 -16.39 -2.72 4.79
N PRO A 59 -15.55 -3.49 5.50
CA PRO A 59 -15.25 -4.87 5.15
C PRO A 59 -16.46 -5.82 5.26
N ALA A 60 -17.52 -5.40 5.94
CA ALA A 60 -18.76 -6.17 6.04
C ALA A 60 -19.57 -6.19 4.73
N GLU A 61 -19.35 -5.22 3.83
CA GLU A 61 -19.98 -5.17 2.52
C GLU A 61 -19.27 -6.14 1.57
N ARG A 62 -19.92 -7.27 1.26
CA ARG A 62 -19.36 -8.32 0.41
C ARG A 62 -19.93 -8.35 -0.99
N ASP A 63 -20.95 -7.58 -1.26
CA ASP A 63 -21.57 -7.42 -2.58
C ASP A 63 -20.76 -6.51 -3.50
N ARG A 64 -19.81 -5.76 -2.93
CA ARG A 64 -19.00 -4.78 -3.66
C ARG A 64 -17.62 -4.57 -3.07
N TYR A 65 -16.72 -4.04 -3.89
CA TYR A 65 -15.49 -3.40 -3.45
C TYR A 65 -15.52 -1.92 -3.80
N LEU A 66 -15.03 -1.10 -2.89
CA LEU A 66 -14.87 0.34 -3.09
C LEU A 66 -13.38 0.69 -3.13
N LEU A 67 -12.98 1.40 -4.18
CA LEU A 67 -11.66 2.00 -4.33
C LEU A 67 -11.79 3.51 -4.37
N CYS A 68 -10.72 4.23 -4.00
CA CYS A 68 -10.62 5.66 -4.25
C CYS A 68 -9.25 5.98 -4.83
N ILE A 69 -9.23 6.60 -5.99
CA ILE A 69 -8.03 6.78 -6.82
C ILE A 69 -7.75 8.27 -6.98
N ALA A 70 -6.58 8.72 -6.51
CA ALA A 70 -6.10 10.07 -6.77
C ALA A 70 -5.62 10.21 -8.22
N ARG A 71 -5.92 11.36 -8.83
CA ARG A 71 -5.34 11.71 -10.13
C ARG A 71 -3.92 12.21 -9.93
N GLU A 72 -2.96 11.33 -10.15
CA GLU A 72 -1.55 11.66 -10.04
C GLU A 72 -1.08 12.56 -11.18
N SER A 73 -0.42 13.67 -10.85
CA SER A 73 0.11 14.61 -11.85
C SER A 73 1.22 13.98 -12.70
N GLN A 74 2.05 13.15 -12.09
CA GLN A 74 3.10 12.35 -12.74
C GLN A 74 2.68 10.89 -12.91
N SER A 75 1.44 10.67 -13.40
CA SER A 75 0.88 9.34 -13.56
C SER A 75 1.68 8.49 -14.55
N ARG A 76 2.00 7.25 -14.15
CA ARG A 76 2.52 6.19 -15.05
C ARG A 76 1.39 5.53 -15.88
N GLY A 77 0.35 6.29 -16.22
CA GLY A 77 -0.78 5.90 -17.06
C GLY A 77 -2.01 5.38 -16.31
N GLY A 78 -1.87 4.66 -15.21
CA GLY A 78 -2.98 3.97 -14.54
C GLY A 78 -4.06 4.92 -14.00
N SER A 79 -3.71 5.84 -13.10
CA SER A 79 -4.68 6.79 -12.54
C SER A 79 -5.29 7.69 -13.63
N ARG A 80 -4.51 8.07 -14.64
CA ARG A 80 -5.02 8.82 -15.80
C ARG A 80 -6.08 8.03 -16.55
N TYR A 81 -5.80 6.77 -16.90
CA TYR A 81 -6.76 5.89 -17.58
C TYR A 81 -8.07 5.78 -16.78
N ILE A 82 -7.99 5.57 -15.48
CA ILE A 82 -9.17 5.43 -14.61
C ILE A 82 -10.00 6.71 -14.61
N HIS A 83 -9.37 7.88 -14.47
CA HIS A 83 -10.08 9.16 -14.45
C HIS A 83 -10.66 9.56 -15.80
N ASP A 84 -9.96 9.28 -16.89
CA ASP A 84 -10.31 9.80 -18.22
C ASP A 84 -11.14 8.82 -19.05
N THR A 85 -10.94 7.51 -18.85
CA THR A 85 -11.44 6.47 -19.76
C THR A 85 -12.41 5.48 -19.13
N LEU A 86 -12.22 5.13 -17.82
CA LEU A 86 -13.07 4.14 -17.18
C LEU A 86 -14.52 4.60 -17.12
N ARG A 87 -15.48 3.67 -17.38
CA ARG A 87 -16.93 3.96 -17.39
C ARG A 87 -17.71 2.91 -16.62
N PRO A 88 -18.88 3.25 -16.04
CA PRO A 88 -19.83 2.28 -15.49
C PRO A 88 -20.22 1.25 -16.55
N GLY A 89 -20.42 0.01 -16.12
CA GLY A 89 -20.72 -1.13 -16.98
C GLY A 89 -19.49 -1.79 -17.62
N GLN A 90 -18.30 -1.20 -17.47
CA GLN A 90 -17.07 -1.76 -18.07
C GLN A 90 -16.58 -2.98 -17.27
N PRO A 91 -16.31 -4.13 -17.95
CA PRO A 91 -15.72 -5.29 -17.31
C PRO A 91 -14.23 -5.05 -17.01
N LEU A 92 -13.77 -5.55 -15.88
CA LEU A 92 -12.38 -5.52 -15.43
C LEU A 92 -12.01 -6.85 -14.78
N MET A 93 -10.73 -7.08 -14.63
CA MET A 93 -10.18 -8.19 -13.85
C MET A 93 -9.46 -7.64 -12.62
N ILE A 94 -9.62 -8.31 -11.49
CA ILE A 94 -8.93 -7.96 -10.25
C ILE A 94 -8.26 -9.19 -9.64
N SER A 95 -7.24 -8.99 -8.81
CA SER A 95 -6.74 -10.07 -7.95
C SER A 95 -7.68 -10.30 -6.76
N ALA A 96 -7.59 -11.46 -6.14
CA ALA A 96 -8.10 -11.61 -4.78
C ALA A 96 -7.44 -10.56 -3.84
N PRO A 97 -8.15 -10.12 -2.77
CA PRO A 97 -7.58 -9.21 -1.78
C PRO A 97 -6.33 -9.79 -1.10
N ARG A 98 -5.32 -8.96 -0.91
CA ARG A 98 -4.11 -9.25 -0.12
C ARG A 98 -3.95 -8.19 0.94
N ASN A 99 -3.45 -8.56 2.13
CA ASN A 99 -3.26 -7.63 3.23
C ASN A 99 -1.83 -7.71 3.77
N HIS A 100 -1.07 -6.64 3.55
CA HIS A 100 0.26 -6.40 4.13
C HIS A 100 0.25 -5.26 5.14
N PHE A 101 -0.93 -4.75 5.46
CA PHE A 101 -1.14 -3.66 6.41
C PHE A 101 -2.31 -3.98 7.36
N PRO A 102 -2.25 -5.12 8.08
CA PRO A 102 -3.37 -5.60 8.87
C PRO A 102 -3.64 -4.70 10.09
N LEU A 103 -4.92 -4.48 10.38
CA LEU A 103 -5.35 -3.87 11.63
C LEU A 103 -5.23 -4.89 12.76
N HIS A 104 -4.45 -4.57 13.79
CA HIS A 104 -4.31 -5.39 14.98
C HIS A 104 -5.50 -5.21 15.90
N GLU A 105 -5.92 -6.28 16.55
CA GLU A 105 -6.97 -6.27 17.54
C GLU A 105 -6.49 -5.68 18.88
N GLY A 106 -7.44 -5.21 19.69
CA GLY A 106 -7.17 -4.65 21.02
C GLY A 106 -6.81 -3.16 21.02
N GLY A 107 -6.64 -2.61 22.20
CA GLY A 107 -6.14 -1.27 22.48
C GLY A 107 -6.84 -0.09 21.79
N HIS A 108 -6.25 1.08 21.91
CA HIS A 108 -6.65 2.26 21.14
C HIS A 108 -5.86 2.33 19.82
N VAL A 109 -6.49 2.87 18.77
CA VAL A 109 -5.86 3.03 17.45
C VAL A 109 -5.87 4.48 17.03
N VAL A 110 -4.69 5.03 16.76
CA VAL A 110 -4.52 6.36 16.15
C VAL A 110 -4.26 6.20 14.66
N LEU A 111 -5.14 6.74 13.83
CA LEU A 111 -5.10 6.67 12.37
C LEU A 111 -4.64 8.03 11.82
N LEU A 112 -3.46 8.10 11.21
CA LEU A 112 -2.87 9.32 10.67
C LEU A 112 -2.82 9.25 9.13
N ALA A 113 -3.79 9.87 8.49
CA ALA A 113 -3.94 9.88 7.03
C ALA A 113 -3.49 11.19 6.40
N ALA A 114 -2.80 11.16 5.26
CA ALA A 114 -2.59 12.35 4.44
C ALA A 114 -2.96 12.10 2.97
N GLY A 115 -3.77 13.00 2.41
CA GLY A 115 -4.25 12.89 1.03
C GLY A 115 -4.96 11.56 0.75
N ILE A 116 -4.53 10.84 -0.30
CA ILE A 116 -5.15 9.57 -0.67
C ILE A 116 -4.82 8.40 0.29
N GLY A 117 -3.86 8.59 1.20
CA GLY A 117 -3.58 7.63 2.28
C GLY A 117 -4.76 7.41 3.23
N ILE A 118 -5.84 8.15 3.07
CA ILE A 118 -7.11 7.90 3.79
C ILE A 118 -7.71 6.52 3.47
N THR A 119 -7.45 5.95 2.30
CA THR A 119 -8.16 4.76 1.81
C THR A 119 -8.04 3.52 2.70
N PRO A 120 -6.85 3.03 3.09
CA PRO A 120 -6.76 1.89 4.00
C PRO A 120 -7.21 2.26 5.42
N LEU A 121 -6.94 3.50 5.85
CA LEU A 121 -7.26 3.95 7.21
C LEU A 121 -8.76 4.17 7.41
N LEU A 122 -9.49 4.54 6.37
CA LEU A 122 -10.95 4.62 6.42
C LEU A 122 -11.57 3.23 6.63
N ALA A 123 -11.07 2.19 5.98
CA ALA A 123 -11.51 0.82 6.21
C ALA A 123 -11.22 0.35 7.66
N MET A 124 -10.07 0.74 8.22
CA MET A 124 -9.74 0.49 9.62
C MET A 124 -10.72 1.22 10.57
N ALA A 125 -11.01 2.49 10.29
CA ALA A 125 -11.96 3.28 11.07
C ALA A 125 -13.38 2.67 11.05
N HIS A 126 -13.85 2.20 9.88
CA HIS A 126 -15.12 1.47 9.76
C HIS A 126 -15.16 0.20 10.60
N ALA A 127 -14.11 -0.59 10.55
CA ALA A 127 -14.03 -1.82 11.33
C ALA A 127 -14.03 -1.54 12.85
N ARG A 128 -13.28 -0.54 13.30
CA ARG A 128 -13.24 -0.12 14.70
C ARG A 128 -14.60 0.42 15.17
N ALA A 129 -15.25 1.25 14.37
CA ALA A 129 -16.59 1.75 14.65
C ALA A 129 -17.63 0.62 14.73
N ALA A 130 -17.57 -0.34 13.81
CA ALA A 130 -18.50 -1.48 13.79
C ALA A 130 -18.32 -2.43 14.99
N SER A 131 -17.11 -2.57 15.51
CA SER A 131 -16.81 -3.37 16.72
C SER A 131 -16.99 -2.59 18.03
N GLY A 132 -17.29 -1.30 17.98
CA GLY A 132 -17.35 -0.44 19.17
C GLY A 132 -15.98 -0.17 19.80
N ALA A 133 -14.90 -0.45 19.09
CA ALA A 133 -13.54 -0.31 19.59
C ALA A 133 -13.02 1.13 19.41
N SER A 134 -12.23 1.60 20.40
CA SER A 134 -11.74 2.98 20.45
C SER A 134 -10.75 3.31 19.35
N PHE A 135 -10.93 4.44 18.66
CA PHE A 135 -9.98 4.97 17.69
C PHE A 135 -10.05 6.48 17.56
N THR A 136 -8.97 7.06 17.01
CA THR A 136 -8.91 8.47 16.62
C THR A 136 -8.41 8.54 15.18
N LEU A 137 -9.10 9.29 14.31
CA LEU A 137 -8.69 9.51 12.92
C LEU A 137 -8.34 10.98 12.70
N HIS A 138 -7.09 11.25 12.36
CA HIS A 138 -6.59 12.55 11.90
C HIS A 138 -6.31 12.49 10.40
N TYR A 139 -7.08 13.22 9.62
CA TYR A 139 -6.97 13.25 8.17
C TYR A 139 -6.47 14.61 7.69
N TYR A 140 -5.25 14.65 7.16
CA TYR A 140 -4.57 15.86 6.69
C TYR A 140 -4.75 16.05 5.19
N VAL A 141 -5.23 17.23 4.81
CA VAL A 141 -5.38 17.66 3.42
C VAL A 141 -4.81 19.07 3.23
N SER A 142 -4.50 19.45 1.98
CA SER A 142 -4.06 20.82 1.71
C SER A 142 -5.21 21.80 1.88
N ARG A 143 -6.42 21.43 1.40
CA ARG A 143 -7.65 22.22 1.45
C ARG A 143 -8.85 21.33 1.71
N ALA A 144 -9.89 21.86 2.34
CA ALA A 144 -11.10 21.10 2.67
C ALA A 144 -11.73 20.40 1.45
N GLN A 145 -11.76 21.06 0.30
CA GLN A 145 -12.28 20.50 -0.95
C GLN A 145 -11.47 19.31 -1.52
N GLU A 146 -10.28 19.04 -1.02
CA GLU A 146 -9.45 17.90 -1.42
C GLU A 146 -9.71 16.65 -0.56
N ALA A 147 -10.46 16.79 0.55
CA ALA A 147 -10.78 15.68 1.42
C ALA A 147 -11.72 14.68 0.72
N ALA A 148 -11.23 13.46 0.54
CA ALA A 148 -12.07 12.36 0.12
C ALA A 148 -12.92 11.87 1.31
N PHE A 149 -14.15 11.42 1.03
CA PHE A 149 -15.06 10.86 2.04
C PHE A 149 -15.40 11.78 3.22
N ALA A 150 -15.21 13.11 3.10
CA ALA A 150 -15.41 14.04 4.20
C ALA A 150 -16.82 13.94 4.83
N THR A 151 -17.86 13.87 3.99
CA THR A 151 -19.25 13.72 4.44
C THR A 151 -19.51 12.36 5.12
N GLU A 152 -18.90 11.30 4.59
CA GLU A 152 -19.00 9.95 5.14
C GLU A 152 -18.31 9.88 6.50
N ILE A 153 -17.07 10.37 6.60
CA ILE A 153 -16.31 10.46 7.85
C ILE A 153 -17.13 11.18 8.92
N ALA A 154 -17.75 12.30 8.57
CA ALA A 154 -18.53 13.09 9.51
C ALA A 154 -19.84 12.40 9.99
N ARG A 155 -20.45 11.55 9.14
CA ARG A 155 -21.77 10.95 9.40
C ARG A 155 -21.72 9.52 9.92
N GLN A 156 -20.79 8.70 9.46
CA GLN A 156 -20.83 7.25 9.66
C GLN A 156 -19.83 6.73 10.69
N LEU A 157 -18.87 7.51 11.08
CA LEU A 157 -17.86 7.12 12.07
C LEU A 157 -18.19 7.62 13.48
N ALA A 158 -19.48 7.61 13.81
CA ALA A 158 -19.95 7.88 15.15
C ALA A 158 -19.38 6.82 16.13
N GLY A 159 -18.67 7.26 17.16
CA GLY A 159 -18.01 6.37 18.14
C GLY A 159 -16.49 6.51 18.15
N GLY A 160 -15.88 7.07 17.10
CA GLY A 160 -14.49 7.49 17.08
C GLY A 160 -14.35 9.01 17.06
N ILE A 161 -13.16 9.51 17.37
CA ILE A 161 -12.81 10.92 17.18
C ILE A 161 -12.25 11.05 15.76
N CYS A 162 -12.97 11.76 14.88
CA CYS A 162 -12.54 11.98 13.49
C CYS A 162 -12.33 13.47 13.25
N GLN A 163 -11.14 13.86 12.79
CA GLN A 163 -10.78 15.25 12.53
C GLN A 163 -10.13 15.37 11.15
N ILE A 164 -10.63 16.33 10.36
CA ILE A 164 -10.01 16.70 9.08
C ILE A 164 -9.24 18.00 9.30
N HIS A 165 -7.95 17.97 9.00
CA HIS A 165 -7.03 19.09 9.17
C HIS A 165 -6.68 19.70 7.82
N CYS A 166 -6.94 20.99 7.66
CA CYS A 166 -6.68 21.75 6.43
C CYS A 166 -5.42 22.61 6.58
N SER A 167 -4.42 22.39 5.73
CA SER A 167 -3.15 23.13 5.82
C SER A 167 -3.30 24.61 5.53
N ASP A 168 -4.23 25.00 4.63
CA ASP A 168 -4.54 26.38 4.32
C ASP A 168 -5.27 27.13 5.48
N GLU A 169 -5.79 26.38 6.45
CA GLU A 169 -6.38 26.89 7.69
C GLU A 169 -5.39 26.87 8.87
N GLY A 170 -4.09 26.67 8.61
CA GLY A 170 -3.07 26.61 9.66
C GLY A 170 -3.03 25.29 10.44
N GLN A 171 -3.65 24.21 9.92
CA GLN A 171 -3.71 22.91 10.58
C GLN A 171 -2.82 21.87 9.85
N SER A 172 -1.64 22.30 9.41
CA SER A 172 -0.73 21.40 8.70
C SER A 172 -0.15 20.32 9.63
N PRO A 173 0.33 19.18 9.08
CA PRO A 173 1.04 18.17 9.89
C PRO A 173 2.21 18.74 10.70
N ARG A 174 2.87 19.81 10.20
CA ARG A 174 3.98 20.47 10.93
C ARG A 174 3.54 21.09 12.24
N GLN A 175 2.31 21.55 12.30
CA GLN A 175 1.77 22.25 13.48
C GLN A 175 1.02 21.33 14.42
N ARG A 176 0.44 20.24 13.89
CA ARG A 176 -0.53 19.42 14.60
C ARG A 176 -0.01 18.07 15.08
N LEU A 177 0.92 17.43 14.35
CA LEU A 177 1.27 16.02 14.57
C LEU A 177 1.66 15.68 16.02
N ALA A 178 2.40 16.54 16.70
CA ALA A 178 2.82 16.28 18.09
C ALA A 178 1.62 16.17 19.04
N GLN A 179 0.58 17.00 18.82
CA GLN A 179 -0.65 16.96 19.61
C GLN A 179 -1.54 15.79 19.19
N ASP A 180 -1.68 15.57 17.88
CA ASP A 180 -2.61 14.59 17.31
C ASP A 180 -2.13 13.15 17.50
N LEU A 181 -0.81 12.96 17.60
CA LEU A 181 -0.19 11.68 17.95
C LEU A 181 -0.36 11.34 19.44
N GLY A 182 -0.36 12.35 20.30
CA GLY A 182 -0.45 12.17 21.75
C GLY A 182 0.79 11.53 22.39
N ALA A 183 0.68 11.20 23.65
CA ALA A 183 1.72 10.48 24.39
C ALA A 183 1.64 8.97 24.11
N PRO A 184 2.79 8.26 24.11
CA PRO A 184 2.79 6.83 23.94
C PRO A 184 2.10 6.12 25.10
N ASP A 185 1.35 5.07 24.74
CA ASP A 185 0.69 4.16 25.64
C ASP A 185 0.90 2.73 25.13
N ALA A 186 1.18 1.77 26.01
CA ALA A 186 1.55 0.40 25.64
C ALA A 186 0.49 -0.31 24.79
N ASP A 187 -0.80 0.00 25.01
CA ASP A 187 -1.92 -0.63 24.31
C ASP A 187 -2.34 0.13 23.06
N THR A 188 -1.72 1.28 22.77
CA THR A 188 -2.03 2.09 21.59
C THR A 188 -1.17 1.72 20.41
N ARG A 189 -1.78 1.65 19.21
CA ARG A 189 -1.11 1.45 17.92
C ARG A 189 -1.38 2.62 17.00
N VAL A 190 -0.36 3.04 16.26
CA VAL A 190 -0.43 4.14 15.30
C VAL A 190 -0.36 3.59 13.88
N TYR A 191 -1.33 3.91 13.07
CA TYR A 191 -1.37 3.55 11.65
C TYR A 191 -1.22 4.80 10.81
N LEU A 192 -0.30 4.79 9.86
CA LEU A 192 -0.01 5.97 9.05
C LEU A 192 0.06 5.62 7.56
N CYS A 193 -0.57 6.46 6.73
CA CYS A 193 -0.49 6.35 5.28
C CYS A 193 -0.59 7.74 4.64
N GLY A 194 0.30 8.02 3.68
CA GLY A 194 0.37 9.30 2.99
C GLY A 194 1.65 9.49 2.18
N PRO A 195 1.93 10.71 1.70
CA PRO A 195 3.14 11.03 0.97
C PRO A 195 4.42 10.77 1.79
N PRO A 196 5.57 10.46 1.15
CA PRO A 196 6.81 10.11 1.86
C PRO A 196 7.25 11.14 2.90
N GLY A 197 7.13 12.44 2.59
CA GLY A 197 7.50 13.50 3.54
C GLY A 197 6.58 13.58 4.77
N PHE A 198 5.30 13.20 4.63
CA PHE A 198 4.38 13.05 5.77
C PHE A 198 4.77 11.85 6.61
N MET A 199 5.01 10.70 5.99
CA MET A 199 5.39 9.46 6.66
C MET A 199 6.67 9.63 7.48
N ALA A 200 7.72 10.24 6.90
CA ALA A 200 8.96 10.54 7.58
C ALA A 200 8.72 11.44 8.81
N ARG A 201 7.94 12.51 8.64
CA ARG A 201 7.62 13.43 9.74
C ARG A 201 6.86 12.76 10.88
N VAL A 202 5.89 11.89 10.58
CA VAL A 202 5.18 11.12 11.62
C VAL A 202 6.17 10.29 12.42
N ARG A 203 7.07 9.54 11.76
CA ARG A 203 8.06 8.71 12.43
C ARG A 203 9.02 9.53 13.28
N ASP A 204 9.51 10.67 12.78
CA ASP A 204 10.40 11.55 13.53
C ASP A 204 9.69 12.13 14.77
N THR A 205 8.43 12.56 14.62
CA THR A 205 7.62 13.09 15.72
C THR A 205 7.34 11.99 16.76
N ALA A 206 6.99 10.80 16.32
CA ALA A 206 6.73 9.66 17.19
C ALA A 206 7.99 9.28 18.00
N ARG A 207 9.13 9.16 17.33
CA ARG A 207 10.41 8.87 17.98
C ARG A 207 10.77 9.94 19.03
N ALA A 208 10.60 11.22 18.69
CA ALA A 208 10.84 12.32 19.63
C ALA A 208 9.89 12.30 20.85
N ALA A 209 8.66 11.78 20.68
CA ALA A 209 7.68 11.63 21.75
C ALA A 209 7.84 10.32 22.56
N GLY A 210 8.77 9.44 22.18
CA GLY A 210 9.06 8.19 22.90
C GLY A 210 8.21 6.98 22.46
N TRP A 211 7.53 7.04 21.28
CA TRP A 211 6.86 5.88 20.70
C TRP A 211 7.87 4.83 20.24
N GLU A 212 7.56 3.57 20.48
CA GLU A 212 8.36 2.46 19.99
C GLU A 212 8.05 2.18 18.51
N GLU A 213 9.06 1.76 17.73
CA GLU A 213 8.87 1.44 16.30
C GLU A 213 7.84 0.32 16.10
N ALA A 214 7.76 -0.64 17.00
CA ALA A 214 6.78 -1.74 16.98
C ALA A 214 5.31 -1.27 17.10
N GLN A 215 5.07 -0.05 17.57
CA GLN A 215 3.74 0.53 17.67
C GLN A 215 3.32 1.28 16.40
N LEU A 216 4.27 1.52 15.46
CA LEU A 216 4.06 2.30 14.25
C LEU A 216 3.89 1.40 13.04
N HIS A 217 2.69 1.36 12.50
CA HIS A 217 2.34 0.58 11.31
C HIS A 217 2.12 1.52 10.13
N SER A 218 2.71 1.22 8.98
CA SER A 218 2.61 2.11 7.82
C SER A 218 2.46 1.37 6.50
N GLU A 219 1.72 1.97 5.57
CA GLU A 219 1.66 1.55 4.18
C GLU A 219 2.13 2.69 3.28
N ALA A 220 3.08 2.40 2.38
CA ALA A 220 3.60 3.36 1.41
C ALA A 220 2.96 3.12 0.03
N PHE A 221 2.52 4.20 -0.64
CA PHE A 221 1.97 4.13 -2.00
C PHE A 221 2.98 4.54 -3.08
N GLN A 222 4.14 5.00 -2.65
CA GLN A 222 5.23 5.40 -3.53
C GLN A 222 6.51 4.67 -3.10
N PRO A 223 7.39 4.34 -4.05
CA PRO A 223 8.67 3.76 -3.71
C PRO A 223 9.46 4.74 -2.82
N PRO A 224 10.38 4.25 -2.00
CA PRO A 224 11.33 5.11 -1.31
C PRO A 224 12.11 5.93 -2.36
N ALA A 225 12.53 7.15 -1.95
CA ALA A 225 13.40 7.93 -2.80
C ALA A 225 14.64 7.10 -3.16
N PRO A 226 15.13 7.16 -4.43
CA PRO A 226 16.36 6.48 -4.78
C PRO A 226 17.47 6.89 -3.80
N THR A 227 18.01 5.93 -3.08
CA THR A 227 19.26 6.14 -2.34
C THR A 227 20.35 6.44 -3.37
N ALA A 228 21.25 7.37 -3.06
CA ALA A 228 22.42 7.65 -3.89
C ALA A 228 23.11 6.32 -4.26
N ALA A 229 23.58 6.20 -5.51
CA ALA A 229 24.23 5.00 -6.03
C ALA A 229 25.15 4.38 -4.97
N SER A 230 24.81 3.18 -4.53
CA SER A 230 25.56 2.47 -3.50
C SER A 230 26.60 1.55 -4.18
N ALA A 231 27.58 1.10 -3.41
CA ALA A 231 28.50 0.06 -3.87
C ALA A 231 27.78 -1.23 -4.33
N ALA A 232 26.53 -1.42 -3.94
CA ALA A 232 25.65 -2.51 -4.36
C ALA A 232 25.05 -2.33 -5.78
N ASP A 233 25.28 -1.21 -6.47
CA ASP A 233 24.84 -1.02 -7.87
C ASP A 233 25.73 -1.73 -8.90
N GLY A 234 26.73 -2.47 -8.43
CA GLY A 234 27.55 -3.37 -9.24
C GLY A 234 26.77 -4.56 -9.80
N THR A 235 27.35 -5.24 -10.80
CA THR A 235 26.81 -6.50 -11.31
C THR A 235 26.98 -7.60 -10.28
N PHE A 236 25.92 -8.38 -10.03
CA PHE A 236 25.95 -9.62 -9.24
C PHE A 236 25.30 -10.75 -10.02
N THR A 237 25.41 -11.97 -9.55
CA THR A 237 24.78 -13.14 -10.17
C THR A 237 23.51 -13.52 -9.40
N ILE A 238 22.41 -13.80 -10.12
CA ILE A 238 21.23 -14.46 -9.58
C ILE A 238 21.23 -15.93 -9.97
N THR A 239 20.91 -16.81 -9.02
CA THR A 239 20.82 -18.25 -9.23
C THR A 239 19.44 -18.73 -8.82
N LEU A 240 18.76 -19.51 -9.66
CA LEU A 240 17.51 -20.20 -9.29
C LEU A 240 17.84 -21.49 -8.55
N ALA A 241 17.32 -21.65 -7.34
CA ALA A 241 17.52 -22.86 -6.55
C ALA A 241 16.92 -24.11 -7.20
N SER A 242 15.82 -23.95 -7.94
CA SER A 242 15.08 -25.05 -8.59
C SER A 242 15.80 -25.65 -9.79
N THR A 243 16.49 -24.84 -10.60
CA THR A 243 17.12 -25.28 -11.85
C THR A 243 18.66 -25.20 -11.83
N GLY A 244 19.23 -24.41 -10.92
CA GLY A 244 20.65 -24.07 -10.90
C GLY A 244 21.10 -23.08 -11.98
N GLU A 245 20.18 -22.56 -12.78
CA GLU A 245 20.47 -21.56 -13.81
C GLU A 245 20.94 -20.25 -13.19
N ARG A 246 21.85 -19.57 -13.89
CA ARG A 246 22.54 -18.38 -13.39
C ARG A 246 22.58 -17.28 -14.42
N TRP A 247 22.28 -16.04 -14.01
CA TRP A 247 22.36 -14.88 -14.88
C TRP A 247 22.99 -13.68 -14.16
N PRO A 248 23.80 -12.88 -14.86
CA PRO A 248 24.31 -11.62 -14.33
C PRO A 248 23.17 -10.58 -14.28
N VAL A 249 23.07 -9.87 -13.17
CA VAL A 249 22.16 -8.74 -12.99
C VAL A 249 22.99 -7.45 -13.03
N PRO A 250 23.02 -6.72 -14.15
CA PRO A 250 23.77 -5.48 -14.25
C PRO A 250 23.14 -4.35 -13.42
N GLY A 251 23.88 -3.27 -13.19
CA GLY A 251 23.45 -2.17 -12.33
C GLY A 251 22.20 -1.42 -12.81
N ASP A 252 21.93 -1.44 -14.10
CA ASP A 252 20.80 -0.77 -14.76
C ASP A 252 19.54 -1.63 -14.89
N LYS A 253 19.59 -2.92 -14.47
CA LYS A 253 18.43 -3.82 -14.52
C LYS A 253 18.04 -4.33 -13.14
N THR A 254 16.74 -4.59 -12.98
CA THR A 254 16.22 -5.31 -11.80
C THR A 254 16.38 -6.83 -12.00
N ILE A 255 16.34 -7.58 -10.90
CA ILE A 255 16.33 -9.05 -10.95
C ILE A 255 15.12 -9.53 -11.77
N ALA A 256 13.97 -8.94 -11.57
CA ALA A 256 12.74 -9.28 -12.30
C ALA A 256 12.90 -9.11 -13.82
N GLN A 257 13.51 -8.02 -14.27
CA GLN A 257 13.76 -7.79 -15.70
C GLN A 257 14.69 -8.85 -16.29
N VAL A 258 15.79 -9.17 -15.60
CA VAL A 258 16.72 -10.19 -16.06
C VAL A 258 16.05 -11.56 -16.16
N LEU A 259 15.29 -11.96 -15.15
CA LEU A 259 14.56 -13.24 -15.15
C LEU A 259 13.54 -13.31 -16.31
N GLN A 260 12.77 -12.23 -16.54
CA GLN A 260 11.82 -12.16 -17.65
C GLN A 260 12.49 -12.23 -19.03
N GLU A 261 13.66 -11.60 -19.21
CA GLU A 261 14.44 -11.69 -20.45
C GLU A 261 14.88 -13.11 -20.76
N HIS A 262 15.04 -13.94 -19.73
CA HIS A 262 15.38 -15.35 -19.85
C HIS A 262 14.16 -16.29 -19.82
N GLY A 263 12.95 -15.74 -19.95
CA GLY A 263 11.71 -16.53 -20.01
C GLY A 263 11.21 -17.06 -18.67
N VAL A 264 11.79 -16.61 -17.54
CA VAL A 264 11.33 -17.00 -16.20
C VAL A 264 10.16 -16.14 -15.79
N ALA A 265 9.04 -16.77 -15.45
CA ALA A 265 7.84 -16.08 -14.98
C ALA A 265 8.06 -15.48 -13.60
N VAL A 266 8.01 -14.16 -13.49
CA VAL A 266 8.09 -13.44 -12.21
C VAL A 266 6.74 -12.84 -11.89
N PRO A 267 6.18 -13.09 -10.70
CA PRO A 267 4.93 -12.49 -10.29
C PRO A 267 5.15 -10.99 -10.00
N LEU A 268 4.79 -10.12 -10.93
CA LEU A 268 4.90 -8.66 -10.81
C LEU A 268 3.53 -8.00 -10.70
N SER A 269 3.48 -6.84 -10.02
CA SER A 269 2.31 -5.98 -9.95
C SER A 269 2.70 -4.50 -9.88
N CYS A 270 3.17 -3.98 -8.73
CA CYS A 270 3.51 -2.54 -8.61
C CYS A 270 4.84 -2.16 -9.27
N GLU A 271 5.79 -3.08 -9.34
CA GLU A 271 7.17 -2.86 -9.79
C GLU A 271 7.92 -1.76 -9.03
N MET A 272 7.55 -1.55 -7.75
CA MET A 272 8.06 -0.46 -6.90
C MET A 272 8.47 -0.91 -5.49
N GLY A 273 8.40 -2.19 -5.17
CA GLY A 273 8.75 -2.70 -3.84
C GLY A 273 7.73 -2.38 -2.73
N ILE A 274 6.46 -2.09 -3.08
CA ILE A 274 5.43 -1.70 -2.10
C ILE A 274 4.31 -2.73 -1.93
N CYS A 275 4.27 -3.79 -2.74
CA CYS A 275 3.09 -4.68 -2.81
C CYS A 275 3.33 -6.12 -2.45
N GLY A 276 4.58 -6.52 -2.28
CA GLY A 276 4.94 -7.88 -1.96
C GLY A 276 4.70 -8.92 -3.06
N ALA A 277 4.18 -8.53 -4.24
CA ALA A 277 3.86 -9.47 -5.30
C ALA A 277 5.05 -10.31 -5.78
N CYS A 278 6.23 -9.70 -5.81
CA CYS A 278 7.48 -10.32 -6.25
C CYS A 278 8.40 -10.73 -5.10
N LEU A 279 7.89 -10.79 -3.86
CA LEU A 279 8.68 -11.31 -2.74
C LEU A 279 8.99 -12.78 -2.98
N THR A 280 10.28 -13.10 -2.93
CA THR A 280 10.80 -14.43 -3.24
C THR A 280 11.76 -14.85 -2.13
N PRO A 281 11.66 -16.09 -1.60
CA PRO A 281 12.58 -16.58 -0.59
C PRO A 281 14.03 -16.58 -1.08
N VAL A 282 14.96 -16.19 -0.21
CA VAL A 282 16.40 -16.24 -0.44
C VAL A 282 16.98 -17.44 0.28
N ARG A 283 17.72 -18.29 -0.42
CA ARG A 283 18.41 -19.46 0.11
C ARG A 283 19.83 -19.16 0.51
N GLU A 284 20.54 -18.35 -0.30
CA GLU A 284 21.93 -17.97 -0.05
C GLU A 284 22.21 -16.56 -0.52
N GLY A 285 23.11 -15.87 0.17
CA GLY A 285 23.55 -14.51 -0.15
C GLY A 285 22.95 -13.48 0.80
N THR A 286 23.34 -12.21 0.63
CA THR A 286 22.92 -11.07 1.44
C THR A 286 22.11 -10.10 0.59
N VAL A 287 20.90 -9.78 1.04
CA VAL A 287 19.98 -8.90 0.32
C VAL A 287 20.29 -7.43 0.61
N ASP A 288 20.29 -6.59 -0.42
CA ASP A 288 20.17 -5.14 -0.33
C ASP A 288 18.69 -4.76 -0.48
N HIS A 289 18.00 -4.66 0.63
CA HIS A 289 16.57 -4.38 0.67
C HIS A 289 16.27 -2.93 0.28
N ARG A 290 15.55 -2.75 -0.84
CA ARG A 290 15.10 -1.45 -1.36
C ARG A 290 13.58 -1.33 -1.37
N ASP A 291 12.88 -2.32 -0.83
CA ASP A 291 11.44 -2.34 -0.70
C ASP A 291 10.99 -1.70 0.63
N THR A 292 9.71 -1.32 0.66
CA THR A 292 9.01 -0.83 1.85
C THR A 292 7.88 -1.74 2.30
N VAL A 293 7.68 -2.85 1.61
CA VAL A 293 6.64 -3.82 1.97
C VAL A 293 7.03 -4.68 3.16
N GLN A 294 8.32 -4.94 3.33
CA GLN A 294 8.84 -5.68 4.47
C GLN A 294 9.18 -4.74 5.63
N SER A 295 8.81 -5.13 6.84
CA SER A 295 9.25 -4.49 8.08
C SER A 295 10.75 -4.72 8.32
N GLU A 296 11.37 -3.91 9.16
CA GLU A 296 12.80 -4.09 9.52
C GLU A 296 13.04 -5.46 10.20
N ALA A 297 12.07 -5.98 10.95
CA ALA A 297 12.14 -7.31 11.56
C ALA A 297 12.15 -8.42 10.51
N GLU A 298 11.31 -8.32 9.46
CA GLU A 298 11.28 -9.28 8.35
C GLU A 298 12.56 -9.22 7.52
N LYS A 299 13.13 -8.04 7.28
CA LYS A 299 14.40 -7.87 6.58
C LYS A 299 15.60 -8.45 7.33
N GLN A 300 15.51 -8.54 8.66
CA GLN A 300 16.54 -9.09 9.54
C GLN A 300 16.26 -10.55 9.95
N ALA A 301 15.15 -11.13 9.51
CA ALA A 301 14.80 -12.52 9.84
C ALA A 301 15.80 -13.51 9.26
N ALA A 302 15.91 -14.70 9.88
CA ALA A 302 16.77 -15.77 9.39
C ALA A 302 16.32 -16.28 8.00
N GLU A 303 15.02 -16.31 7.75
CA GLU A 303 14.44 -16.59 6.44
C GLU A 303 14.14 -15.26 5.72
N GLN A 304 15.04 -14.88 4.85
CA GLN A 304 14.92 -13.63 4.09
C GLN A 304 14.12 -13.79 2.82
N HIS A 305 13.41 -12.73 2.45
CA HIS A 305 12.74 -12.59 1.17
C HIS A 305 13.29 -11.37 0.42
N ILE A 306 13.37 -11.45 -0.89
CA ILE A 306 13.79 -10.34 -1.73
C ILE A 306 12.65 -9.86 -2.64
N ALA A 307 12.48 -8.55 -2.73
CA ALA A 307 11.58 -7.93 -3.71
C ALA A 307 12.30 -7.83 -5.07
N LEU A 308 12.05 -8.76 -5.99
CA LEU A 308 12.77 -8.88 -7.27
C LEU A 308 12.69 -7.64 -8.17
N CYS A 309 11.67 -6.79 -7.98
CA CYS A 309 11.46 -5.60 -8.81
C CYS A 309 12.30 -4.38 -8.42
N CYS A 310 12.94 -4.37 -7.24
CA CYS A 310 13.66 -3.17 -6.77
C CYS A 310 14.90 -3.48 -5.93
N SER A 311 14.91 -4.58 -5.15
CA SER A 311 16.02 -4.95 -4.28
C SER A 311 17.18 -5.56 -5.05
N ARG A 312 18.38 -5.54 -4.46
CA ARG A 312 19.61 -6.03 -5.06
C ARG A 312 20.35 -6.97 -4.11
N SER A 313 21.58 -7.35 -4.47
CA SER A 313 22.45 -8.18 -3.65
C SER A 313 23.67 -7.38 -3.15
N LEU A 314 24.01 -7.57 -1.88
CA LEU A 314 25.29 -7.16 -1.31
C LEU A 314 26.38 -8.22 -1.51
N SER A 315 26.01 -9.46 -1.84
CA SER A 315 26.92 -10.55 -2.16
C SER A 315 27.09 -10.71 -3.68
N ALA A 316 28.22 -11.31 -4.11
CA ALA A 316 28.49 -11.55 -5.53
C ALA A 316 27.48 -12.53 -6.18
N ASN A 317 26.86 -13.40 -5.40
CA ASN A 317 25.83 -14.33 -5.84
C ASN A 317 24.65 -14.32 -4.86
N LEU A 318 23.43 -14.43 -5.38
CA LEU A 318 22.21 -14.56 -4.62
C LEU A 318 21.42 -15.76 -5.15
N VAL A 319 21.08 -16.71 -4.28
CA VAL A 319 20.27 -17.88 -4.63
C VAL A 319 18.84 -17.67 -4.15
N ILE A 320 17.90 -17.71 -5.08
CA ILE A 320 16.47 -17.51 -4.79
C ILE A 320 15.66 -18.75 -5.11
N ASP A 321 14.59 -18.93 -4.36
CA ASP A 321 13.61 -20.01 -4.55
C ASP A 321 12.34 -19.45 -5.20
N LEU A 322 12.38 -19.37 -6.52
CA LEU A 322 11.20 -19.00 -7.30
C LEU A 322 10.41 -20.27 -7.59
N ALA A 323 9.23 -20.42 -6.98
CA ALA A 323 8.33 -21.52 -7.28
C ALA A 323 7.90 -21.41 -8.75
N GLY A 324 8.15 -22.45 -9.52
CA GLY A 324 7.81 -22.56 -10.92
C GLY A 324 6.31 -22.60 -11.20
#